data_4964d575a8c233badfc722493028aeeb
#
_entry.id   4964d575a8c233badfc722493028aeeb
#
_cell.length_a   1.000
_cell.length_b   1.000
_cell.length_c   1.000
_cell.angle_alpha   90.00
_cell.angle_beta   90.00
_cell.angle_gamma   90.00
#
_symmetry.space_group_name_H-M   'P 1'
#
loop_
_entity.id
_entity.type
_entity.pdbx_description
1 polymer ?
#
loop_
_entity_poly.entity_id
_entity_poly.type
_entity_poly.pdbx_seq_one_letter_code
_entity_poly.pdbx_strand_id
1 'polypeptide(L)'
;RKMESDRTERISVVPPLLRREATAMQPEQGNYIHGYMVNSGFADSVEAFHALHPEIPMHFFWDKQDADEVTKVDATLSFHQIDDVKFLNRMAGCRAYASTAGFESICEAMYLGKPVLMVPAHIEQDCNAYDARQAGAGIIGESFDLESLLRFAGTYVPNREFIRWVRSNDSKSKD
;
A
#
# COMPACT_ATOMS: atom_id res chain seq x y z
N ARG A 1 17.40 -8.12 -4.20
CA ARG A 1 18.69 -8.58 -3.63
C ARG A 1 18.47 -8.72 -2.14
N LYS A 2 18.48 -9.95 -1.59
CA LYS A 2 18.52 -10.12 -0.13
C LYS A 2 19.73 -9.34 0.36
N MET A 3 19.50 -8.26 1.12
CA MET A 3 20.60 -7.67 1.89
C MET A 3 20.93 -8.65 3.00
N GLU A 4 22.00 -9.37 2.84
CA GLU A 4 22.50 -10.27 3.89
C GLU A 4 23.23 -9.45 4.94
N SER A 5 23.06 -9.84 6.21
CA SER A 5 23.81 -9.22 7.30
C SER A 5 25.29 -9.52 7.15
N ASP A 6 26.13 -8.49 7.15
CA ASP A 6 27.57 -8.64 7.11
C ASP A 6 28.14 -8.64 8.53
N ARG A 7 28.69 -9.76 8.94
CA ARG A 7 29.30 -9.93 10.27
C ARG A 7 30.64 -9.23 10.42
N THR A 8 31.36 -8.99 9.31
CA THR A 8 32.66 -8.30 9.33
C THR A 8 32.49 -6.79 9.49
N GLU A 9 31.44 -6.22 8.91
CA GLU A 9 31.12 -4.79 9.02
C GLU A 9 30.11 -4.46 10.14
N ARG A 10 29.70 -5.45 10.93
CA ARG A 10 28.65 -5.30 11.95
C ARG A 10 27.31 -4.77 11.42
N ILE A 11 27.02 -5.06 10.16
CA ILE A 11 25.76 -4.71 9.52
C ILE A 11 24.74 -5.80 9.80
N SER A 12 23.62 -5.40 10.36
CA SER A 12 22.45 -6.26 10.56
C SER A 12 21.28 -5.76 9.75
N VAL A 13 20.68 -6.64 8.96
CA VAL A 13 19.43 -6.34 8.24
C VAL A 13 18.27 -6.76 9.13
N VAL A 14 17.43 -5.79 9.46
CA VAL A 14 16.24 -5.97 10.28
C VAL A 14 14.99 -5.72 9.45
N PRO A 15 13.84 -6.31 9.81
CA PRO A 15 12.59 -5.99 9.13
C PRO A 15 12.19 -4.52 9.36
N PRO A 16 11.39 -3.95 8.46
CA PRO A 16 10.85 -2.61 8.66
C PRO A 16 10.02 -2.56 9.95
N LEU A 17 10.09 -1.42 10.62
CA LEU A 17 9.21 -1.14 11.75
C LEU A 17 7.82 -0.81 11.20
N LEU A 18 6.85 -1.66 11.50
CA LEU A 18 5.45 -1.43 11.16
C LEU A 18 4.69 -0.90 12.37
N ARG A 19 3.64 -0.14 12.10
CA ARG A 19 2.73 0.30 13.16
C ARG A 19 2.13 -0.92 13.87
N ARG A 20 2.03 -0.86 15.19
CA ARG A 20 1.47 -1.96 15.99
C ARG A 20 0.03 -2.29 15.60
N GLU A 21 -0.71 -1.26 15.24
CA GLU A 21 -2.08 -1.37 14.73
C GLU A 21 -2.12 -2.23 13.47
N ALA A 22 -1.19 -2.03 12.54
CA ALA A 22 -1.11 -2.82 11.32
C ALA A 22 -0.75 -4.30 11.61
N THR A 23 0.20 -4.53 12.52
CA THR A 23 0.62 -5.90 12.86
C THR A 23 -0.45 -6.68 13.66
N ALA A 24 -1.37 -5.99 14.32
CA ALA A 24 -2.48 -6.57 15.07
C ALA A 24 -3.71 -6.86 14.19
N MET A 25 -3.79 -6.29 12.98
CA MET A 25 -4.95 -6.48 12.11
C MET A 25 -5.01 -7.87 11.50
N GLN A 26 -6.24 -8.34 11.30
CA GLN A 26 -6.52 -9.53 10.51
C GLN A 26 -6.93 -9.09 9.09
N PRO A 27 -6.16 -9.46 8.05
CA PRO A 27 -6.52 -9.09 6.69
C PRO A 27 -7.76 -9.84 6.21
N GLU A 28 -8.63 -9.13 5.51
CA GLU A 28 -9.81 -9.67 4.86
C GLU A 28 -9.75 -9.42 3.34
N GLN A 29 -10.42 -10.26 2.56
CA GLN A 29 -10.49 -10.10 1.11
C GLN A 29 -11.76 -9.32 0.75
N GLY A 30 -11.62 -8.00 0.61
CA GLY A 30 -12.71 -7.14 0.16
C GLY A 30 -12.84 -7.04 -1.36
N ASN A 31 -13.75 -6.21 -1.80
CA ASN A 31 -14.05 -5.98 -3.23
C ASN A 31 -13.65 -4.57 -3.72
N TYR A 32 -13.00 -3.77 -2.89
CA TYR A 32 -12.65 -2.38 -3.20
C TYR A 32 -11.15 -2.16 -3.32
N ILE A 33 -10.79 -1.12 -4.06
CA ILE A 33 -9.43 -0.59 -4.13
C ILE A 33 -9.28 0.45 -3.02
N HIS A 34 -8.24 0.29 -2.22
CA HIS A 34 -7.75 1.28 -1.28
C HIS A 34 -6.59 2.05 -1.91
N GLY A 35 -6.52 3.34 -1.71
CA GLY A 35 -5.44 4.14 -2.30
C GLY A 35 -4.97 5.29 -1.42
N TYR A 36 -3.77 5.77 -1.74
CA TYR A 36 -3.19 6.98 -1.18
C TYR A 36 -2.51 7.80 -2.27
N MET A 37 -2.73 9.10 -2.26
CA MET A 37 -2.04 10.06 -3.12
C MET A 37 -1.47 11.21 -2.31
N VAL A 38 -0.20 11.53 -2.57
CA VAL A 38 0.53 12.60 -1.88
C VAL A 38 -0.03 13.99 -2.19
N ASN A 39 -0.68 14.14 -3.34
CA ASN A 39 -1.38 15.35 -3.71
C ASN A 39 -2.61 15.05 -4.57
N SER A 40 -3.55 15.98 -4.63
CA SER A 40 -4.81 15.83 -5.36
C SER A 40 -4.67 15.80 -6.88
N GLY A 41 -3.49 16.11 -7.43
CA GLY A 41 -3.25 16.05 -8.89
C GLY A 41 -3.33 14.66 -9.47
N PHE A 42 -3.21 13.63 -8.64
CA PHE A 42 -3.39 12.24 -9.05
C PHE A 42 -4.86 11.80 -9.13
N ALA A 43 -5.81 12.61 -8.65
CA ALA A 43 -7.23 12.26 -8.62
C ALA A 43 -7.82 12.08 -10.03
N ASP A 44 -7.37 12.85 -11.02
CA ASP A 44 -7.88 12.80 -12.39
C ASP A 44 -7.73 11.40 -13.00
N SER A 45 -6.62 10.72 -12.76
CA SER A 45 -6.39 9.36 -13.26
C SER A 45 -7.32 8.33 -12.58
N VAL A 46 -7.62 8.52 -11.30
CA VAL A 46 -8.57 7.69 -10.56
C VAL A 46 -9.99 7.91 -11.07
N GLU A 47 -10.39 9.15 -11.28
CA GLU A 47 -11.71 9.50 -11.81
C GLU A 47 -11.89 9.02 -13.26
N ALA A 48 -10.83 9.10 -14.09
CA ALA A 48 -10.86 8.58 -15.45
C ALA A 48 -11.06 7.06 -15.47
N PHE A 49 -10.38 6.31 -14.59
CA PHE A 49 -10.62 4.88 -14.45
C PHE A 49 -12.04 4.59 -13.97
N HIS A 50 -12.50 5.34 -12.96
CA HIS A 50 -13.85 5.20 -12.41
C HIS A 50 -14.95 5.42 -13.44
N ALA A 51 -14.78 6.38 -14.34
CA ALA A 51 -15.73 6.64 -15.42
C ALA A 51 -15.92 5.43 -16.35
N LEU A 52 -14.89 4.60 -16.50
CA LEU A 52 -14.93 3.36 -17.31
C LEU A 52 -15.39 2.15 -16.50
N HIS A 53 -15.20 2.17 -15.18
CA HIS A 53 -15.49 1.06 -14.26
C HIS A 53 -16.26 1.53 -13.02
N PRO A 54 -17.48 2.10 -13.20
CA PRO A 54 -18.23 2.68 -12.08
C PRO A 54 -18.72 1.64 -11.06
N GLU A 55 -18.68 0.36 -11.41
CA GLU A 55 -19.04 -0.76 -10.53
C GLU A 55 -17.96 -1.11 -9.48
N ILE A 56 -16.72 -0.64 -9.66
CA ILE A 56 -15.60 -0.99 -8.76
C ILE A 56 -15.54 0.02 -7.62
N PRO A 57 -15.77 -0.40 -6.36
CA PRO A 57 -15.65 0.51 -5.23
C PRO A 57 -14.20 0.93 -4.99
N MET A 58 -13.99 2.22 -4.73
CA MET A 58 -12.67 2.81 -4.49
C MET A 58 -12.72 3.84 -3.36
N HIS A 59 -11.74 3.76 -2.47
CA HIS A 59 -11.54 4.71 -1.38
C HIS A 59 -10.09 5.19 -1.41
N PHE A 60 -9.88 6.45 -1.79
CA PHE A 60 -8.57 7.06 -1.85
C PHE A 60 -8.38 8.07 -0.72
N PHE A 61 -7.24 8.00 -0.06
CA PHE A 61 -6.83 8.98 0.94
C PHE A 61 -5.92 10.03 0.29
N TRP A 62 -6.08 11.28 0.68
CA TRP A 62 -5.28 12.40 0.23
C TRP A 62 -5.02 13.41 1.35
N ASP A 63 -4.00 14.23 1.16
CA ASP A 63 -3.74 15.41 1.98
C ASP A 63 -4.13 16.65 1.19
N LYS A 64 -5.43 16.84 0.97
CA LYS A 64 -5.99 18.01 0.29
C LYS A 64 -6.48 19.00 1.31
N GLN A 65 -5.76 20.13 1.45
CA GLN A 65 -6.21 21.22 2.30
C GLN A 65 -7.57 21.73 1.83
N ASP A 66 -8.41 22.15 2.76
CA ASP A 66 -9.76 22.68 2.51
C ASP A 66 -10.78 21.70 1.91
N ALA A 67 -10.47 20.39 1.87
CA ALA A 67 -11.46 19.38 1.52
C ALA A 67 -12.19 18.87 2.77
N ASP A 68 -13.44 18.43 2.56
CA ASP A 68 -14.21 17.75 3.61
C ASP A 68 -13.50 16.45 4.06
N GLU A 69 -13.83 15.96 5.25
CA GLU A 69 -13.30 14.69 5.78
C GLU A 69 -13.52 13.54 4.77
N VAL A 70 -14.67 13.53 4.11
CA VAL A 70 -15.01 12.60 3.03
C VAL A 70 -15.63 13.36 1.87
N THR A 71 -14.99 13.30 0.71
CA THR A 71 -15.52 13.82 -0.55
C THR A 71 -16.06 12.65 -1.37
N LYS A 72 -17.39 12.50 -1.41
CA LYS A 72 -18.04 11.48 -2.24
C LYS A 72 -18.20 11.99 -3.67
N VAL A 73 -17.64 11.25 -4.64
CA VAL A 73 -17.92 11.48 -6.06
C VAL A 73 -19.27 10.85 -6.43
N ASP A 74 -19.47 9.59 -6.00
CA ASP A 74 -20.73 8.87 -6.15
C ASP A 74 -20.83 7.71 -5.11
N ALA A 75 -21.64 6.70 -5.42
CA ALA A 75 -21.84 5.55 -4.53
C ALA A 75 -20.62 4.64 -4.40
N THR A 76 -19.68 4.68 -5.35
CA THR A 76 -18.54 3.74 -5.46
C THR A 76 -17.17 4.43 -5.42
N LEU A 77 -17.06 5.74 -5.58
CA LEU A 77 -15.81 6.49 -5.44
C LEU A 77 -15.91 7.54 -4.36
N SER A 78 -14.96 7.52 -3.42
CA SER A 78 -14.79 8.54 -2.39
C SER A 78 -13.33 8.84 -2.11
N PHE A 79 -13.06 10.11 -1.80
CA PHE A 79 -11.77 10.60 -1.32
C PHE A 79 -11.89 10.95 0.17
N HIS A 80 -10.86 10.64 0.93
CA HIS A 80 -10.84 10.78 2.39
C HIS A 80 -9.63 11.60 2.82
N GLN A 81 -9.81 12.47 3.80
CA GLN A 81 -8.68 13.06 4.51
C GLN A 81 -7.91 11.98 5.27
N ILE A 82 -6.59 12.20 5.44
CA ILE A 82 -5.72 11.28 6.14
C ILE A 82 -6.20 11.07 7.57
N ASP A 83 -6.43 9.82 7.92
CA ASP A 83 -6.72 9.34 9.26
C ASP A 83 -6.10 7.95 9.40
N ASP A 84 -5.15 7.80 10.30
CA ASP A 84 -4.34 6.60 10.43
C ASP A 84 -5.15 5.34 10.70
N VAL A 85 -6.18 5.45 11.55
CA VAL A 85 -7.04 4.31 11.92
C VAL A 85 -7.91 3.89 10.74
N LYS A 86 -8.58 4.85 10.10
CA LYS A 86 -9.41 4.59 8.92
C LYS A 86 -8.59 4.04 7.76
N PHE A 87 -7.40 4.62 7.54
CA PHE A 87 -6.47 4.18 6.51
C PHE A 87 -6.07 2.72 6.66
N LEU A 88 -5.63 2.32 7.85
CA LEU A 88 -5.22 0.93 8.11
C LEU A 88 -6.39 -0.04 8.03
N ASN A 89 -7.56 0.33 8.55
CA ASN A 89 -8.76 -0.50 8.44
C ASN A 89 -9.15 -0.74 6.97
N ARG A 90 -9.09 0.30 6.14
CA ARG A 90 -9.33 0.17 4.71
C ARG A 90 -8.29 -0.71 4.02
N MET A 91 -7.02 -0.58 4.41
CA MET A 91 -5.95 -1.42 3.88
C MET A 91 -6.17 -2.89 4.24
N ALA A 92 -6.50 -3.19 5.48
CA ALA A 92 -6.71 -4.57 5.92
C ALA A 92 -7.86 -5.26 5.17
N GLY A 93 -8.92 -4.53 4.83
CA GLY A 93 -10.11 -5.05 4.14
C GLY A 93 -10.12 -4.90 2.62
N CYS A 94 -9.11 -4.31 1.99
CA CYS A 94 -9.14 -4.06 0.55
C CYS A 94 -8.81 -5.30 -0.30
N ARG A 95 -9.17 -5.22 -1.58
CA ARG A 95 -8.74 -6.16 -2.61
C ARG A 95 -7.33 -5.87 -3.10
N ALA A 96 -6.99 -4.59 -3.25
CA ALA A 96 -5.71 -4.12 -3.75
C ALA A 96 -5.44 -2.69 -3.24
N TYR A 97 -4.16 -2.32 -3.19
CA TYR A 97 -3.69 -1.02 -2.73
C TYR A 97 -2.93 -0.28 -3.83
N ALA A 98 -3.26 0.98 -4.07
CA ALA A 98 -2.56 1.85 -5.01
C ALA A 98 -2.01 3.07 -4.27
N SER A 99 -0.72 3.39 -4.45
CA SER A 99 -0.08 4.41 -3.64
C SER A 99 1.00 5.19 -4.39
N THR A 100 1.02 6.51 -4.17
CA THR A 100 2.19 7.35 -4.43
C THR A 100 3.15 7.39 -3.24
N ALA A 101 2.83 6.67 -2.16
CA ALA A 101 3.47 6.79 -0.87
C ALA A 101 4.84 6.14 -0.78
N GLY A 102 5.51 6.53 0.29
CA GLY A 102 6.76 5.97 0.71
C GLY A 102 6.66 4.55 1.27
N PHE A 103 7.80 4.10 1.74
CA PHE A 103 8.12 2.73 2.10
C PHE A 103 7.20 2.09 3.17
N GLU A 104 6.78 2.85 4.18
CA GLU A 104 6.06 2.31 5.34
C GLU A 104 4.72 1.66 4.95
N SER A 105 3.87 2.38 4.24
CA SER A 105 2.54 1.87 3.85
C SER A 105 2.63 0.69 2.87
N ILE A 106 3.68 0.65 2.04
CA ILE A 106 3.95 -0.48 1.15
C ILE A 106 4.31 -1.73 1.97
N CYS A 107 5.17 -1.58 2.99
CA CYS A 107 5.52 -2.68 3.88
C CYS A 107 4.33 -3.19 4.70
N GLU A 108 3.44 -2.29 5.15
CA GLU A 108 2.19 -2.66 5.81
C GLU A 108 1.25 -3.42 4.88
N ALA A 109 1.11 -2.97 3.63
CA ALA A 109 0.33 -3.68 2.62
C ALA A 109 0.91 -5.08 2.34
N MET A 110 2.24 -5.21 2.22
CA MET A 110 2.91 -6.51 2.08
C MET A 110 2.63 -7.42 3.27
N TYR A 111 2.72 -6.90 4.49
CA TYR A 111 2.45 -7.64 5.72
C TYR A 111 1.00 -8.13 5.79
N LEU A 112 0.05 -7.30 5.35
CA LEU A 112 -1.37 -7.63 5.27
C LEU A 112 -1.72 -8.49 4.03
N GLY A 113 -0.73 -8.85 3.21
CA GLY A 113 -0.93 -9.69 2.03
C GLY A 113 -1.68 -9.01 0.90
N LYS A 114 -1.54 -7.69 0.75
CA LYS A 114 -2.23 -6.89 -0.27
C LYS A 114 -1.33 -6.64 -1.49
N PRO A 115 -1.82 -6.89 -2.72
CA PRO A 115 -1.11 -6.50 -3.93
C PRO A 115 -1.06 -4.98 -4.05
N VAL A 116 0.09 -4.42 -4.47
CA VAL A 116 0.33 -2.99 -4.51
C VAL A 116 0.66 -2.51 -5.91
N LEU A 117 0.06 -1.39 -6.32
CA LEU A 117 0.55 -0.53 -7.40
C LEU A 117 1.30 0.65 -6.76
N MET A 118 2.58 0.77 -7.07
CA MET A 118 3.45 1.85 -6.61
C MET A 118 3.63 2.86 -7.72
N VAL A 119 3.29 4.13 -7.45
CA VAL A 119 3.46 5.26 -8.35
C VAL A 119 4.42 6.25 -7.69
N PRO A 120 5.75 6.11 -7.89
CA PRO A 120 6.72 6.99 -7.25
C PRO A 120 6.52 8.44 -7.69
N ALA A 121 6.44 9.36 -6.74
CA ALA A 121 6.33 10.79 -6.99
C ALA A 121 7.71 11.49 -6.96
N HIS A 122 8.75 10.85 -6.41
CA HIS A 122 10.11 11.39 -6.25
C HIS A 122 11.15 10.29 -6.39
N ILE A 123 12.39 10.68 -6.73
CA ILE A 123 13.54 9.76 -6.98
C ILE A 123 13.82 8.80 -5.82
N GLU A 124 13.69 9.25 -4.57
CA GLU A 124 13.88 8.37 -3.40
C GLU A 124 12.83 7.26 -3.34
N GLN A 125 11.62 7.53 -3.81
CA GLN A 125 10.55 6.54 -3.88
C GLN A 125 10.77 5.52 -5.00
N ASP A 126 11.50 5.89 -6.07
CA ASP A 126 11.86 4.95 -7.13
C ASP A 126 12.70 3.78 -6.61
N CYS A 127 13.69 4.06 -5.77
CA CYS A 127 14.52 3.02 -5.16
C CYS A 127 13.69 2.09 -4.25
N ASN A 128 12.84 2.68 -3.42
CA ASN A 128 11.97 1.92 -2.53
C ASN A 128 10.96 1.07 -3.30
N ALA A 129 10.36 1.61 -4.35
CA ALA A 129 9.43 0.89 -5.21
C ALA A 129 10.12 -0.27 -5.94
N TYR A 130 11.35 -0.05 -6.42
CA TYR A 130 12.13 -1.11 -7.06
C TYR A 130 12.42 -2.25 -6.10
N ASP A 131 12.89 -1.97 -4.88
CA ASP A 131 13.18 -2.98 -3.86
C ASP A 131 11.91 -3.73 -3.43
N ALA A 132 10.81 -3.01 -3.23
CA ALA A 132 9.52 -3.61 -2.91
C ALA A 132 9.00 -4.52 -4.03
N ARG A 133 9.17 -4.12 -5.30
CA ARG A 133 8.85 -4.97 -6.46
C ARG A 133 9.69 -6.24 -6.48
N GLN A 134 11.00 -6.14 -6.20
CA GLN A 134 11.89 -7.31 -6.13
C GLN A 134 11.48 -8.27 -4.99
N ALA A 135 10.92 -7.72 -3.91
CA ALA A 135 10.37 -8.50 -2.80
C ALA A 135 8.96 -9.07 -3.09
N GLY A 136 8.40 -8.81 -4.27
CA GLY A 136 7.10 -9.32 -4.68
C GLY A 136 5.90 -8.54 -4.11
N ALA A 137 6.09 -7.29 -3.67
CA ALA A 137 5.01 -6.46 -3.14
C ALA A 137 3.96 -6.12 -4.20
N GLY A 138 4.41 -5.83 -5.42
CA GLY A 138 3.52 -5.33 -6.43
C GLY A 138 4.19 -4.91 -7.73
N ILE A 139 3.52 -4.03 -8.44
CA ILE A 139 3.94 -3.45 -9.71
C ILE A 139 4.25 -1.97 -9.56
N ILE A 140 5.06 -1.44 -10.46
CA ILE A 140 5.39 -0.01 -10.53
C ILE A 140 4.72 0.57 -11.78
N GLY A 141 4.10 1.74 -11.64
CA GLY A 141 3.51 2.51 -12.73
C GLY A 141 3.94 3.97 -12.69
N GLU A 142 3.80 4.66 -13.82
CA GLU A 142 3.98 6.12 -13.91
C GLU A 142 2.72 6.90 -13.53
N SER A 143 1.59 6.20 -13.47
CA SER A 143 0.28 6.72 -13.08
C SER A 143 -0.54 5.63 -12.40
N PHE A 144 -1.72 5.99 -11.88
CA PHE A 144 -2.67 5.01 -11.32
C PHE A 144 -3.33 4.18 -12.42
N ASP A 145 -2.58 3.25 -13.00
CA ASP A 145 -3.11 2.20 -13.88
C ASP A 145 -3.78 1.10 -13.03
N LEU A 146 -5.01 1.37 -12.61
CA LEU A 146 -5.78 0.49 -11.73
C LEU A 146 -6.23 -0.79 -12.44
N GLU A 147 -6.32 -0.78 -13.76
CA GLU A 147 -6.59 -2.00 -14.53
C GLU A 147 -5.44 -3.00 -14.41
N SER A 148 -4.20 -2.53 -14.57
CA SER A 148 -3.01 -3.36 -14.36
C SER A 148 -2.90 -3.85 -12.90
N LEU A 149 -3.27 -3.03 -11.92
CA LEU A 149 -3.33 -3.44 -10.53
C LEU A 149 -4.33 -4.58 -10.32
N LEU A 150 -5.54 -4.48 -10.86
CA LEU A 150 -6.56 -5.53 -10.70
C LEU A 150 -6.16 -6.83 -11.41
N ARG A 151 -5.51 -6.72 -12.56
CA ARG A 151 -4.96 -7.89 -13.27
C ARG A 151 -3.87 -8.56 -12.45
N PHE A 152 -2.95 -7.78 -11.87
CA PHE A 152 -1.91 -8.29 -10.98
C PHE A 152 -2.51 -8.92 -9.72
N ALA A 153 -3.53 -8.31 -9.12
CA ALA A 153 -4.22 -8.83 -7.94
C ALA A 153 -4.82 -10.22 -8.17
N GLY A 154 -5.23 -10.54 -9.39
CA GLY A 154 -5.76 -11.85 -9.76
C GLY A 154 -4.75 -13.00 -9.69
N THR A 155 -3.45 -12.70 -9.75
CA THR A 155 -2.36 -13.67 -9.71
C THR A 155 -1.41 -13.47 -8.53
N TYR A 156 -1.69 -12.51 -7.68
CA TYR A 156 -0.84 -12.14 -6.56
C TYR A 156 -0.79 -13.23 -5.49
N VAL A 157 0.43 -13.54 -5.05
CA VAL A 157 0.68 -14.43 -3.92
C VAL A 157 1.45 -13.65 -2.85
N PRO A 158 0.92 -13.57 -1.61
CA PRO A 158 1.60 -12.86 -0.52
C PRO A 158 2.99 -13.44 -0.23
N ASN A 159 3.95 -12.56 0.05
CA ASN A 159 5.29 -12.95 0.47
C ASN A 159 5.27 -13.45 1.93
N ARG A 160 5.06 -14.75 2.10
CA ARG A 160 4.98 -15.40 3.42
C ARG A 160 6.30 -15.37 4.19
N GLU A 161 7.44 -15.29 3.51
CA GLU A 161 8.75 -15.16 4.14
C GLU A 161 8.88 -13.78 4.81
N PHE A 162 8.49 -12.71 4.11
CA PHE A 162 8.44 -11.36 4.66
C PHE A 162 7.51 -11.28 5.88
N ILE A 163 6.29 -11.80 5.77
CA ILE A 163 5.30 -11.78 6.86
C ILE A 163 5.86 -12.50 8.11
N ARG A 164 6.48 -13.65 7.94
CA ARG A 164 7.11 -14.39 9.05
C ARG A 164 8.27 -13.64 9.66
N TRP A 165 9.09 -12.99 8.83
CA TRP A 165 10.23 -12.21 9.28
C TRP A 165 9.82 -11.03 10.16
N VAL A 166 8.79 -10.28 9.75
CA VAL A 166 8.22 -9.19 10.56
C VAL A 166 7.68 -9.73 11.89
N ARG A 167 6.88 -10.79 11.87
CA ARG A 167 6.31 -11.42 13.08
C ARG A 167 7.36 -11.91 14.06
N SER A 168 8.47 -12.45 13.58
CA SER A 168 9.55 -12.96 14.44
C SER A 168 10.29 -11.86 15.20
N ASN A 169 10.26 -10.64 14.68
CA ASN A 169 10.88 -9.49 15.34
C ASN A 169 9.95 -8.84 16.37
N ASP A 170 8.64 -8.79 16.10
CA ASP A 170 7.66 -8.30 17.07
C ASP A 170 7.64 -9.11 18.37
N SER A 171 7.93 -10.41 18.29
CA SER A 171 8.01 -11.27 19.48
C SER A 171 9.24 -11.01 20.32
N LYS A 172 10.35 -10.54 19.73
CA LYS A 172 11.61 -10.23 20.43
C LYS A 172 11.61 -8.87 21.13
N SER A 173 10.69 -7.98 20.77
CA SER A 173 10.57 -6.65 21.40
C SER A 173 9.69 -6.65 22.65
N LYS A 174 9.18 -7.81 23.07
CA LYS A 174 8.31 -7.99 24.25
C LYS A 174 9.02 -8.61 25.46
N ASP A 175 10.27 -8.98 25.28
CA ASP A 175 11.19 -9.44 26.36
C ASP A 175 12.20 -8.33 26.67
#